data_a7e7e53870b0812543e78f038c8b7daf
#
_entry.id   a7e7e53870b0812543e78f038c8b7daf
#
_cell.length_a   1.000
_cell.length_b   1.000
_cell.length_c   1.000
_cell.angle_alpha   90.00
_cell.angle_beta   90.00
_cell.angle_gamma   90.00
#
_symmetry.space_group_name_H-M   'P 1'
#
loop_
_entity.id
_entity.type
_entity.pdbx_description
1 polymer ?
#
loop_
_entity_poly.entity_id
_entity_poly.type
_entity_poly.pdbx_seq_one_letter_code
_entity_poly.pdbx_strand_id
1 'polypeptide(L)'
;MVFLFSFISFEGLGKIQIGLVNQGSSETTQLVKALKRVQTIDLNEGSEKFERGQLRIGDRHLVLVIPSSFSSLDLDGVRILVNDSKPQETQLGILILRKIFDDMVFSEQPLVKRANLKIESVTSRNQTYIDFFLPGVLSLAIMQSGIFGVAFGFVSLKKRGVLRRLSVTPIKPLDFIIAQVAMRLIVLVAQIIVLVGVGILFFDLQFLGNILDLFIFGILGGIVFLAIGFILAGIVKAEDQVAPLANVVSLPMMLLSGVFFSRSNLPDFIQIITEFFPLTYLADAMRKIILEGSGFSDLSLQALGLSCWCLLSVWLAVRVFRWE
;
A
#
# COMPACT_ATOMS: atom_id res chain seq x y z
N MET A 1 -15.31 -13.68 1.22
CA MET A 1 -13.89 -13.72 1.59
C MET A 1 -13.12 -14.74 0.76
N VAL A 2 -13.45 -16.04 0.81
CA VAL A 2 -12.73 -17.11 0.07
C VAL A 2 -12.72 -16.85 -1.45
N PHE A 3 -13.80 -16.32 -2.04
CA PHE A 3 -13.89 -15.97 -3.46
C PHE A 3 -12.95 -14.82 -3.88
N LEU A 4 -12.76 -13.80 -3.02
CA LEU A 4 -11.81 -12.72 -3.27
C LEU A 4 -10.35 -13.20 -3.16
N PHE A 5 -10.06 -14.09 -2.23
CA PHE A 5 -8.72 -14.71 -2.12
C PHE A 5 -8.44 -15.73 -3.23
N SER A 6 -9.47 -16.38 -3.80
CA SER A 6 -9.30 -17.26 -4.96
C SER A 6 -8.95 -16.50 -6.24
N PHE A 7 -9.36 -15.22 -6.36
CA PHE A 7 -8.99 -14.34 -7.47
C PHE A 7 -7.62 -13.69 -7.31
N ILE A 8 -7.11 -13.61 -6.06
CA ILE A 8 -5.71 -13.30 -5.80
C ILE A 8 -4.91 -14.61 -5.88
N SER A 9 -5.13 -15.37 -6.94
CA SER A 9 -4.29 -16.51 -7.23
C SER A 9 -2.91 -15.96 -7.59
N PHE A 10 -1.87 -16.68 -7.16
CA PHE A 10 -0.46 -16.38 -7.42
C PHE A 10 -0.10 -16.24 -8.91
N GLU A 11 -1.02 -16.49 -9.83
CA GLU A 11 -0.91 -16.23 -11.27
C GLU A 11 -0.98 -14.74 -11.65
N GLY A 12 -1.44 -13.87 -10.75
CA GLY A 12 -1.50 -12.41 -10.94
C GLY A 12 -0.32 -11.62 -10.39
N LEU A 13 0.67 -12.27 -9.78
CA LEU A 13 1.95 -11.64 -9.52
C LEU A 13 2.61 -11.36 -10.87
N GLY A 14 2.69 -10.09 -11.25
CA GLY A 14 3.40 -9.66 -12.45
C GLY A 14 4.76 -10.35 -12.51
N LYS A 15 5.23 -10.73 -13.70
CA LYS A 15 6.52 -11.41 -13.86
C LYS A 15 7.61 -10.63 -13.15
N ILE A 16 8.35 -11.28 -12.26
CA ILE A 16 9.46 -10.65 -11.55
C ILE A 16 10.56 -10.40 -12.58
N GLN A 17 10.82 -9.13 -12.86
CA GLN A 17 11.86 -8.69 -13.81
C GLN A 17 13.24 -8.85 -13.16
N ILE A 18 14.03 -9.80 -13.64
CA ILE A 18 15.39 -10.07 -13.15
C ILE A 18 16.38 -9.74 -14.25
N GLY A 19 17.30 -8.80 -13.96
CA GLY A 19 18.47 -8.56 -14.78
C GLY A 19 19.56 -9.59 -14.50
N LEU A 20 20.17 -10.17 -15.53
CA LEU A 20 21.28 -11.10 -15.41
C LEU A 20 22.55 -10.47 -15.98
N VAL A 21 23.59 -10.40 -15.17
CA VAL A 21 24.93 -9.99 -15.58
C VAL A 21 25.85 -11.20 -15.49
N ASN A 22 26.23 -11.75 -16.64
CA ASN A 22 27.14 -12.87 -16.72
C ASN A 22 28.57 -12.38 -17.08
N GLN A 23 29.51 -12.56 -16.17
CA GLN A 23 30.90 -12.13 -16.36
C GLN A 23 31.78 -13.23 -16.96
N GLY A 24 31.18 -14.24 -17.63
CA GLY A 24 31.94 -15.21 -18.45
C GLY A 24 32.10 -16.63 -17.88
N SER A 25 31.22 -17.01 -16.91
CA SER A 25 31.21 -18.41 -16.43
C SER A 25 30.52 -19.37 -17.41
N SER A 26 31.13 -20.49 -17.71
CA SER A 26 30.58 -21.54 -18.57
C SER A 26 29.43 -22.31 -17.94
N GLU A 27 29.34 -22.37 -16.59
CA GLU A 27 28.31 -23.09 -15.84
C GLU A 27 27.02 -22.28 -15.66
N THR A 28 27.02 -21.00 -16.02
CA THR A 28 25.85 -20.12 -15.97
C THR A 28 24.66 -20.65 -16.79
N THR A 29 24.93 -21.48 -17.80
CA THR A 29 23.89 -22.04 -18.69
C THR A 29 22.88 -22.91 -17.93
N GLN A 30 23.30 -23.64 -16.92
CA GLN A 30 22.39 -24.46 -16.11
C GLN A 30 21.48 -23.58 -15.23
N LEU A 31 22.06 -22.55 -14.59
CA LEU A 31 21.32 -21.57 -13.80
C LEU A 31 20.30 -20.80 -14.65
N VAL A 32 20.70 -20.32 -15.83
CA VAL A 32 19.80 -19.64 -16.77
C VAL A 32 18.64 -20.54 -17.20
N LYS A 33 18.90 -21.82 -17.47
CA LYS A 33 17.85 -22.80 -17.78
C LYS A 33 16.89 -23.01 -16.61
N ALA A 34 17.41 -23.08 -15.37
CA ALA A 34 16.61 -23.22 -14.17
C ALA A 34 15.72 -21.98 -13.93
N LEU A 35 16.29 -20.78 -14.08
CA LEU A 35 15.54 -19.51 -13.98
C LEU A 35 14.45 -19.39 -15.05
N LYS A 36 14.74 -19.73 -16.30
CA LYS A 36 13.76 -19.69 -17.41
C LYS A 36 12.61 -20.72 -17.28
N ARG A 37 12.77 -21.77 -16.47
CA ARG A 37 11.71 -22.74 -16.18
C ARG A 37 10.63 -22.18 -15.23
N VAL A 38 10.95 -21.14 -14.47
CA VAL A 38 10.01 -20.52 -13.54
C VAL A 38 9.18 -19.49 -14.31
N GLN A 39 7.92 -19.79 -14.55
CA GLN A 39 6.99 -18.95 -15.34
C GLN A 39 6.81 -17.52 -14.79
N THR A 40 7.07 -17.32 -13.50
CA THR A 40 6.95 -16.05 -12.78
C THR A 40 8.15 -15.12 -12.96
N ILE A 41 9.24 -15.58 -13.60
CA ILE A 41 10.46 -14.79 -13.82
C ILE A 41 10.54 -14.37 -15.28
N ASP A 42 10.80 -13.09 -15.50
CA ASP A 42 11.24 -12.53 -16.79
C ASP A 42 12.71 -12.16 -16.70
N LEU A 43 13.55 -12.91 -17.40
CA LEU A 43 15.00 -12.80 -17.32
C LEU A 43 15.55 -12.01 -18.49
N ASN A 44 16.22 -10.90 -18.20
CA ASN A 44 16.88 -10.04 -19.18
C ASN A 44 18.39 -10.06 -18.97
N GLU A 45 19.16 -10.30 -20.02
CA GLU A 45 20.61 -10.34 -19.96
C GLU A 45 21.20 -9.01 -20.45
N GLY A 46 22.15 -8.44 -19.68
CA GLY A 46 22.75 -7.16 -20.02
C GLY A 46 24.08 -6.91 -19.32
N SER A 47 24.69 -5.76 -19.63
CA SER A 47 25.90 -5.32 -18.92
C SER A 47 25.58 -4.81 -17.52
N GLU A 48 26.51 -4.93 -16.57
CA GLU A 48 26.29 -4.50 -15.18
C GLU A 48 25.86 -3.03 -15.08
N LYS A 49 26.48 -2.16 -15.89
CA LYS A 49 26.16 -0.73 -15.90
C LYS A 49 24.74 -0.46 -16.40
N PHE A 50 24.30 -1.18 -17.42
CA PHE A 50 22.95 -1.06 -17.98
C PHE A 50 21.89 -1.59 -17.01
N GLU A 51 22.07 -2.82 -16.50
CA GLU A 51 21.11 -3.45 -15.59
C GLU A 51 21.02 -2.71 -14.24
N ARG A 52 22.12 -2.14 -13.73
CA ARG A 52 22.08 -1.22 -12.58
C ARG A 52 21.27 0.05 -12.88
N GLY A 53 21.35 0.58 -14.10
CA GLY A 53 20.54 1.70 -14.54
C GLY A 53 19.05 1.36 -14.54
N GLN A 54 18.69 0.22 -15.10
CA GLN A 54 17.31 -0.27 -15.14
C GLN A 54 16.75 -0.57 -13.74
N LEU A 55 17.61 -1.10 -12.85
CA LEU A 55 17.25 -1.32 -11.45
C LEU A 55 16.91 0.00 -10.73
N ARG A 56 17.67 1.08 -10.98
CA ARG A 56 17.41 2.41 -10.40
C ARG A 56 16.13 3.05 -10.91
N ILE A 57 15.80 2.85 -12.19
CA ILE A 57 14.58 3.39 -12.82
C ILE A 57 13.34 2.59 -12.37
N GLY A 58 13.54 1.37 -11.82
CA GLY A 58 12.44 0.51 -11.36
C GLY A 58 11.93 -0.48 -12.41
N ASP A 59 12.59 -0.58 -13.56
CA ASP A 59 12.28 -1.56 -14.62
C ASP A 59 12.77 -2.97 -14.28
N ARG A 60 13.65 -3.09 -13.29
CA ARG A 60 14.10 -4.37 -12.72
C ARG A 60 13.80 -4.41 -11.23
N HIS A 61 13.41 -5.58 -10.76
CA HIS A 61 13.23 -5.82 -9.32
C HIS A 61 14.51 -6.29 -8.66
N LEU A 62 15.28 -7.08 -9.38
CA LEU A 62 16.55 -7.67 -8.96
C LEU A 62 17.55 -7.69 -10.12
N VAL A 63 18.82 -7.59 -9.82
CA VAL A 63 19.91 -7.87 -10.76
C VAL A 63 20.85 -8.89 -10.15
N LEU A 64 21.00 -10.02 -10.81
CA LEU A 64 21.89 -11.10 -10.43
C LEU A 64 23.21 -10.93 -11.16
N VAL A 65 24.29 -10.70 -10.42
CA VAL A 65 25.65 -10.58 -10.96
C VAL A 65 26.42 -11.87 -10.67
N ILE A 66 26.74 -12.58 -11.72
CA ILE A 66 27.51 -13.86 -11.68
C ILE A 66 28.93 -13.58 -12.03
N PRO A 67 29.90 -13.81 -11.11
CA PRO A 67 31.31 -13.62 -11.40
C PRO A 67 31.86 -14.69 -12.37
N SER A 68 33.00 -14.41 -12.98
CA SER A 68 33.67 -15.35 -13.86
C SER A 68 34.16 -16.64 -13.17
N SER A 69 34.33 -16.57 -11.83
CA SER A 69 34.73 -17.71 -11.00
C SER A 69 33.53 -18.57 -10.53
N PHE A 70 32.33 -18.31 -11.02
CA PHE A 70 31.15 -19.04 -10.61
C PHE A 70 31.23 -20.53 -10.98
N SER A 71 30.98 -21.38 -9.99
CA SER A 71 30.81 -22.83 -10.16
C SER A 71 29.55 -23.28 -9.41
N SER A 72 28.88 -24.32 -9.89
CA SER A 72 27.72 -24.95 -9.21
C SER A 72 28.04 -25.43 -7.79
N LEU A 73 29.34 -25.67 -7.49
CA LEU A 73 29.84 -26.08 -6.18
C LEU A 73 30.27 -24.92 -5.28
N ASP A 74 30.52 -23.73 -5.85
CA ASP A 74 30.99 -22.55 -5.13
C ASP A 74 30.16 -21.31 -5.57
N LEU A 75 29.25 -20.93 -4.72
CA LEU A 75 28.37 -19.76 -4.91
C LEU A 75 28.98 -18.48 -4.32
N ASP A 76 30.22 -18.55 -3.81
CA ASP A 76 30.88 -17.36 -3.27
C ASP A 76 31.18 -16.35 -4.39
N GLY A 77 30.76 -15.10 -4.14
CA GLY A 77 30.90 -14.01 -5.08
C GLY A 77 29.67 -13.69 -5.94
N VAL A 78 28.61 -14.48 -5.88
CA VAL A 78 27.33 -14.12 -6.49
C VAL A 78 26.72 -12.95 -5.72
N ARG A 79 26.48 -11.85 -6.46
CA ARG A 79 25.87 -10.65 -5.88
C ARG A 79 24.44 -10.48 -6.39
N ILE A 80 23.52 -10.23 -5.48
CA ILE A 80 22.16 -9.86 -5.80
C ILE A 80 22.01 -8.37 -5.51
N LEU A 81 21.85 -7.57 -6.56
CA LEU A 81 21.52 -6.17 -6.44
C LEU A 81 20.01 -6.03 -6.37
N VAL A 82 19.51 -5.30 -5.39
CA VAL A 82 18.09 -5.18 -5.10
C VAL A 82 17.59 -3.76 -5.27
N ASN A 83 16.32 -3.63 -5.68
CA ASN A 83 15.63 -2.36 -5.69
C ASN A 83 14.75 -2.25 -4.44
N ASP A 84 15.15 -1.38 -3.51
CA ASP A 84 14.43 -1.17 -2.26
C ASP A 84 13.10 -0.42 -2.45
N SER A 85 12.87 0.17 -3.62
CA SER A 85 11.60 0.86 -3.93
C SER A 85 10.42 -0.10 -4.16
N LYS A 86 10.72 -1.40 -4.41
CA LYS A 86 9.73 -2.46 -4.62
C LYS A 86 10.01 -3.66 -3.69
N PRO A 87 9.86 -3.48 -2.37
CA PRO A 87 10.34 -4.45 -1.38
C PRO A 87 9.64 -5.81 -1.45
N GLN A 88 8.38 -5.87 -1.88
CA GLN A 88 7.63 -7.13 -1.96
C GLN A 88 8.09 -8.00 -3.11
N GLU A 89 8.21 -7.43 -4.31
CA GLU A 89 8.70 -8.12 -5.50
C GLU A 89 10.15 -8.56 -5.31
N THR A 90 10.94 -7.69 -4.69
CA THR A 90 12.33 -7.97 -4.35
C THR A 90 12.46 -9.14 -3.38
N GLN A 91 11.68 -9.17 -2.29
CA GLN A 91 11.70 -10.28 -1.32
C GLN A 91 11.23 -11.60 -1.93
N LEU A 92 10.16 -11.58 -2.73
CA LEU A 92 9.70 -12.78 -3.45
C LEU A 92 10.76 -13.27 -4.42
N GLY A 93 11.40 -12.37 -5.18
CA GLY A 93 12.47 -12.72 -6.07
C GLY A 93 13.68 -13.34 -5.35
N ILE A 94 14.07 -12.80 -4.19
CA ILE A 94 15.13 -13.36 -3.34
C ILE A 94 14.77 -14.77 -2.84
N LEU A 95 13.51 -14.99 -2.41
CA LEU A 95 13.07 -16.31 -1.96
C LEU A 95 13.10 -17.35 -3.09
N ILE A 96 12.65 -16.95 -4.30
CA ILE A 96 12.70 -17.83 -5.47
C ILE A 96 14.14 -18.14 -5.86
N LEU A 97 15.01 -17.12 -5.91
CA LEU A 97 16.44 -17.32 -6.20
C LEU A 97 17.09 -18.25 -5.18
N ARG A 98 16.86 -18.02 -3.87
CA ARG A 98 17.37 -18.92 -2.82
C ARG A 98 16.94 -20.36 -3.05
N LYS A 99 15.64 -20.58 -3.32
CA LYS A 99 15.14 -21.92 -3.58
C LYS A 99 15.83 -22.57 -4.78
N ILE A 100 16.01 -21.82 -5.87
CA ILE A 100 16.71 -22.35 -7.07
C ILE A 100 18.15 -22.68 -6.75
N PHE A 101 18.86 -21.81 -6.02
CA PHE A 101 20.25 -22.08 -5.61
C PHE A 101 20.34 -23.27 -4.64
N ASP A 102 19.43 -23.37 -3.67
CA ASP A 102 19.37 -24.52 -2.75
C ASP A 102 19.11 -25.83 -3.53
N ASP A 103 18.15 -25.83 -4.46
CA ASP A 103 17.82 -27.00 -5.29
C ASP A 103 19.02 -27.42 -6.19
N MET A 104 19.81 -26.46 -6.70
CA MET A 104 21.02 -26.74 -7.49
C MET A 104 22.13 -27.36 -6.63
N VAL A 105 22.37 -26.82 -5.44
CA VAL A 105 23.40 -27.35 -4.51
C VAL A 105 23.01 -28.72 -3.98
N PHE A 106 21.77 -28.96 -3.65
CA PHE A 106 21.28 -30.27 -3.16
C PHE A 106 21.34 -31.37 -4.24
N SER A 107 21.31 -30.98 -5.53
CA SER A 107 21.38 -31.97 -6.62
C SER A 107 22.75 -32.58 -6.78
N GLU A 108 23.82 -31.96 -6.32
CA GLU A 108 25.19 -32.41 -6.53
C GLU A 108 25.93 -32.90 -5.26
N GLN A 109 25.60 -32.36 -4.05
CA GLN A 109 26.14 -32.88 -2.77
C GLN A 109 25.27 -32.51 -1.56
N PRO A 110 24.81 -33.46 -0.71
CA PRO A 110 23.92 -33.20 0.45
C PRO A 110 24.58 -32.58 1.69
N LEU A 111 25.86 -32.20 1.65
CA LEU A 111 26.67 -31.82 2.83
C LEU A 111 27.33 -30.42 2.72
N VAL A 112 27.05 -29.59 1.71
CA VAL A 112 27.75 -28.32 1.51
C VAL A 112 26.93 -27.13 2.03
N LYS A 113 27.64 -26.20 2.68
CA LYS A 113 27.22 -24.93 3.28
C LYS A 113 26.13 -24.20 2.49
N ARG A 114 25.14 -23.69 3.23
CA ARG A 114 24.14 -22.72 2.70
C ARG A 114 24.81 -21.60 1.90
N ALA A 115 24.29 -21.35 0.70
CA ALA A 115 24.77 -20.29 -0.16
C ALA A 115 24.79 -18.93 0.57
N ASN A 116 25.95 -18.35 0.78
CA ASN A 116 26.12 -17.01 1.28
C ASN A 116 25.94 -16.00 0.13
N LEU A 117 24.67 -15.74 -0.23
CA LEU A 117 24.36 -14.75 -1.25
C LEU A 117 24.58 -13.35 -0.68
N LYS A 118 25.48 -12.59 -1.29
CA LYS A 118 25.73 -11.21 -0.91
C LYS A 118 24.67 -10.31 -1.52
N ILE A 119 23.73 -9.83 -0.68
CA ILE A 119 22.67 -8.91 -1.10
C ILE A 119 23.21 -7.48 -0.95
N GLU A 120 23.27 -6.74 -2.05
CA GLU A 120 23.67 -5.33 -2.09
C GLU A 120 22.49 -4.48 -2.54
N SER A 121 22.08 -3.50 -1.72
CA SER A 121 21.13 -2.49 -2.14
C SER A 121 21.79 -1.47 -3.06
N VAL A 122 21.18 -1.22 -4.21
CA VAL A 122 21.70 -0.29 -5.23
C VAL A 122 21.05 1.09 -5.09
N THR A 123 19.92 1.14 -4.42
CA THR A 123 19.23 2.41 -4.19
C THR A 123 19.92 3.16 -3.05
N SER A 124 20.14 4.46 -3.22
CA SER A 124 20.80 5.32 -2.22
C SER A 124 19.98 5.51 -0.93
N ARG A 125 18.86 4.82 -0.79
CA ARG A 125 17.97 4.82 0.37
C ARG A 125 17.66 3.39 0.78
N ASN A 126 18.02 3.04 2.00
CA ASN A 126 17.53 1.84 2.68
C ASN A 126 16.02 2.02 2.97
N GLN A 127 15.17 1.85 1.95
CA GLN A 127 13.73 1.82 2.18
C GLN A 127 13.36 0.47 2.78
N THR A 128 12.93 0.51 4.01
CA THR A 128 12.44 -0.66 4.73
C THR A 128 10.98 -0.94 4.30
N TYR A 129 10.51 -2.19 4.40
CA TYR A 129 9.10 -2.54 4.18
C TYR A 129 8.13 -1.63 4.98
N ILE A 130 8.56 -1.17 6.15
CA ILE A 130 7.80 -0.26 7.02
C ILE A 130 7.60 1.10 6.36
N ASP A 131 8.57 1.62 5.62
CA ASP A 131 8.43 2.90 4.91
C ASP A 131 7.31 2.82 3.87
N PHE A 132 7.19 1.71 3.14
CA PHE A 132 6.08 1.49 2.21
C PHE A 132 4.74 1.29 2.93
N PHE A 133 4.75 0.57 4.05
CA PHE A 133 3.55 0.13 4.75
C PHE A 133 2.91 1.25 5.57
N LEU A 134 3.71 2.10 6.23
CA LEU A 134 3.24 3.11 7.17
C LEU A 134 2.31 4.17 6.54
N PRO A 135 2.60 4.76 5.34
CA PRO A 135 1.67 5.66 4.67
C PRO A 135 0.33 5.01 4.33
N GLY A 136 0.38 3.72 3.96
CA GLY A 136 -0.82 2.91 3.72
C GLY A 136 -1.66 2.71 4.97
N VAL A 137 -1.02 2.34 6.09
CA VAL A 137 -1.68 2.18 7.40
C VAL A 137 -2.27 3.50 7.87
N LEU A 138 -1.56 4.63 7.67
CA LEU A 138 -2.08 5.96 7.98
C LEU A 138 -3.39 6.24 7.23
N SER A 139 -3.41 5.95 5.93
CA SER A 139 -4.61 6.12 5.09
C SER A 139 -5.76 5.22 5.52
N LEU A 140 -5.46 3.96 5.88
CA LEU A 140 -6.44 3.04 6.46
C LEU A 140 -7.00 3.53 7.79
N ALA A 141 -6.15 4.03 8.66
CA ALA A 141 -6.54 4.53 9.96
C ALA A 141 -7.49 5.75 9.82
N ILE A 142 -7.22 6.65 8.86
CA ILE A 142 -8.09 7.76 8.50
C ILE A 142 -9.45 7.25 8.00
N MET A 143 -9.47 6.27 7.08
CA MET A 143 -10.68 5.66 6.56
C MET A 143 -11.50 4.99 7.69
N GLN A 144 -10.87 4.16 8.49
CA GLN A 144 -11.53 3.43 9.57
C GLN A 144 -12.13 4.40 10.62
N SER A 145 -11.35 5.38 11.06
CA SER A 145 -11.80 6.41 11.99
C SER A 145 -12.95 7.23 11.42
N GLY A 146 -12.90 7.60 10.13
CA GLY A 146 -13.96 8.34 9.45
C GLY A 146 -15.25 7.53 9.34
N ILE A 147 -15.19 6.35 8.72
CA ILE A 147 -16.39 5.53 8.45
C ILE A 147 -17.01 5.01 9.75
N PHE A 148 -16.23 4.23 10.52
CA PHE A 148 -16.78 3.57 11.71
C PHE A 148 -17.04 4.55 12.84
N GLY A 149 -16.15 5.52 13.02
CA GLY A 149 -16.28 6.52 14.07
C GLY A 149 -17.59 7.32 13.96
N VAL A 150 -17.94 7.76 12.75
CA VAL A 150 -19.21 8.47 12.51
C VAL A 150 -20.39 7.52 12.57
N ALA A 151 -20.33 6.40 11.83
CA ALA A 151 -21.45 5.48 11.73
C ALA A 151 -21.90 4.96 13.09
N PHE A 152 -20.99 4.44 13.91
CA PHE A 152 -21.31 4.00 15.28
C PHE A 152 -21.72 5.16 16.19
N GLY A 153 -20.97 6.26 16.16
CA GLY A 153 -21.27 7.41 17.01
C GLY A 153 -22.66 7.96 16.77
N PHE A 154 -23.05 8.14 15.51
CA PHE A 154 -24.33 8.71 15.15
C PHE A 154 -25.50 7.76 15.42
N VAL A 155 -25.38 6.47 15.07
CA VAL A 155 -26.42 5.47 15.34
C VAL A 155 -26.62 5.28 16.84
N SER A 156 -25.54 5.31 17.64
CA SER A 156 -25.65 5.27 19.10
C SER A 156 -26.38 6.49 19.68
N LEU A 157 -26.10 7.70 19.18
CA LEU A 157 -26.83 8.90 19.57
C LEU A 157 -28.32 8.84 19.20
N LYS A 158 -28.63 8.31 18.01
CA LYS A 158 -29.99 8.06 17.54
C LYS A 158 -30.73 7.09 18.48
N LYS A 159 -30.08 5.95 18.81
CA LYS A 159 -30.64 4.92 19.71
C LYS A 159 -30.93 5.46 21.12
N ARG A 160 -30.03 6.30 21.65
CA ARG A 160 -30.23 6.95 22.98
C ARG A 160 -31.24 8.06 22.97
N GLY A 161 -31.86 8.40 21.84
CA GLY A 161 -32.85 9.46 21.72
C GLY A 161 -32.27 10.87 21.88
N VAL A 162 -30.93 11.03 21.80
CA VAL A 162 -30.29 12.35 21.95
C VAL A 162 -30.71 13.28 20.83
N LEU A 163 -30.81 12.78 19.59
CA LEU A 163 -31.23 13.58 18.43
C LEU A 163 -32.68 14.12 18.61
N ARG A 164 -33.57 13.29 19.13
CA ARG A 164 -34.95 13.70 19.42
C ARG A 164 -35.05 14.76 20.53
N ARG A 165 -34.14 14.70 21.52
CA ARG A 165 -34.06 15.74 22.56
C ARG A 165 -33.46 17.03 22.02
N LEU A 166 -32.47 16.93 21.10
CA LEU A 166 -31.89 18.10 20.45
C LEU A 166 -32.89 18.83 19.54
N SER A 167 -33.84 18.11 18.91
CA SER A 167 -34.83 18.74 18.03
C SER A 167 -35.81 19.68 18.75
N VAL A 168 -35.96 19.56 20.06
CA VAL A 168 -36.77 20.49 20.88
C VAL A 168 -35.96 21.63 21.48
N THR A 169 -34.65 21.69 21.22
CA THR A 169 -33.79 22.80 21.61
C THR A 169 -33.62 23.79 20.45
N PRO A 170 -33.22 25.06 20.70
CA PRO A 170 -33.02 26.05 19.64
C PRO A 170 -31.73 25.83 18.83
N ILE A 171 -31.09 24.67 18.93
CA ILE A 171 -29.86 24.30 18.22
C ILE A 171 -30.19 23.93 16.76
N LYS A 172 -29.53 24.57 15.82
CA LYS A 172 -29.73 24.22 14.42
C LYS A 172 -29.05 22.87 14.10
N PRO A 173 -29.68 22.03 13.27
CA PRO A 173 -29.11 20.76 12.82
C PRO A 173 -27.70 20.87 12.28
N LEU A 174 -27.42 21.93 11.54
CA LEU A 174 -26.06 22.18 10.97
C LEU A 174 -25.01 22.36 12.06
N ASP A 175 -25.32 23.06 13.17
CA ASP A 175 -24.38 23.30 14.25
C ASP A 175 -23.93 21.99 14.91
N PHE A 176 -24.88 21.06 15.06
CA PHE A 176 -24.59 19.72 15.57
C PHE A 176 -23.69 18.91 14.63
N ILE A 177 -24.00 18.91 13.33
CA ILE A 177 -23.19 18.21 12.32
C ILE A 177 -21.76 18.79 12.26
N ILE A 178 -21.64 20.12 12.23
CA ILE A 178 -20.36 20.82 12.21
C ILE A 178 -19.55 20.45 13.46
N ALA A 179 -20.16 20.45 14.64
CA ALA A 179 -19.50 20.06 15.87
C ALA A 179 -19.01 18.61 15.84
N GLN A 180 -19.80 17.68 15.30
CA GLN A 180 -19.41 16.27 15.13
C GLN A 180 -18.26 16.11 14.15
N VAL A 181 -18.31 16.79 13.01
CA VAL A 181 -17.24 16.78 12.01
C VAL A 181 -15.96 17.38 12.60
N ALA A 182 -16.06 18.55 13.27
CA ALA A 182 -14.91 19.21 13.88
C ALA A 182 -14.24 18.32 14.94
N MET A 183 -15.02 17.70 15.82
CA MET A 183 -14.52 16.75 16.82
C MET A 183 -13.75 15.59 16.16
N ARG A 184 -14.31 15.02 15.08
CA ARG A 184 -13.67 13.91 14.37
C ARG A 184 -12.41 14.35 13.65
N LEU A 185 -12.38 15.54 13.07
CA LEU A 185 -11.17 16.09 12.45
C LEU A 185 -10.07 16.33 13.47
N ILE A 186 -10.37 16.79 14.67
CA ILE A 186 -9.38 16.92 15.76
C ILE A 186 -8.78 15.55 16.11
N VAL A 187 -9.61 14.52 16.27
CA VAL A 187 -9.13 13.15 16.53
C VAL A 187 -8.26 12.65 15.38
N LEU A 188 -8.66 12.91 14.14
CA LEU A 188 -7.92 12.52 12.93
C LEU A 188 -6.55 13.22 12.89
N VAL A 189 -6.48 14.52 13.16
CA VAL A 189 -5.22 15.27 13.22
C VAL A 189 -4.30 14.69 14.30
N ALA A 190 -4.84 14.42 15.50
CA ALA A 190 -4.09 13.77 16.56
C ALA A 190 -3.58 12.38 16.13
N GLN A 191 -4.39 11.59 15.44
CA GLN A 191 -4.02 10.28 14.92
C GLN A 191 -2.90 10.35 13.88
N ILE A 192 -2.93 11.33 12.97
CA ILE A 192 -1.85 11.56 12.00
C ILE A 192 -0.55 11.88 12.74
N ILE A 193 -0.57 12.80 13.71
CA ILE A 193 0.60 13.19 14.50
C ILE A 193 1.19 11.97 15.20
N VAL A 194 0.36 11.17 15.87
CA VAL A 194 0.82 9.98 16.61
C VAL A 194 1.42 8.94 15.67
N LEU A 195 0.75 8.59 14.56
CA LEU A 195 1.24 7.57 13.64
C LEU A 195 2.53 7.99 12.94
N VAL A 196 2.63 9.23 12.48
CA VAL A 196 3.86 9.75 11.87
C VAL A 196 4.96 9.86 12.91
N GLY A 197 4.63 10.34 14.12
CA GLY A 197 5.58 10.41 15.24
C GLY A 197 6.14 9.04 15.63
N VAL A 198 5.29 8.01 15.71
CA VAL A 198 5.73 6.62 15.94
C VAL A 198 6.62 6.14 14.80
N GLY A 199 6.26 6.44 13.55
CA GLY A 199 7.08 6.09 12.39
C GLY A 199 8.48 6.68 12.47
N ILE A 200 8.60 7.95 12.82
CA ILE A 200 9.90 8.64 12.93
C ILE A 200 10.70 8.15 14.15
N LEU A 201 10.06 8.01 15.33
CA LEU A 201 10.76 7.71 16.58
C LEU A 201 11.17 6.24 16.74
N PHE A 202 10.38 5.29 16.23
CA PHE A 202 10.59 3.85 16.46
C PHE A 202 11.06 3.10 15.22
N PHE A 203 10.81 3.66 14.02
CA PHE A 203 11.08 2.95 12.77
C PHE A 203 12.04 3.71 11.84
N ASP A 204 12.66 4.81 12.31
CA ASP A 204 13.58 5.65 11.54
C ASP A 204 13.00 6.11 10.19
N LEU A 205 11.68 6.32 10.14
CA LEU A 205 10.98 6.77 8.93
C LEU A 205 11.57 8.09 8.44
N GLN A 206 12.10 8.09 7.24
CA GLN A 206 12.59 9.31 6.60
C GLN A 206 11.42 10.07 5.99
N PHE A 207 10.89 11.03 6.74
CA PHE A 207 9.85 11.94 6.25
C PHE A 207 10.48 13.03 5.37
N LEU A 208 10.21 12.99 4.07
CA LEU A 208 10.86 13.87 3.09
C LEU A 208 10.00 15.03 2.63
N GLY A 209 8.68 14.90 2.78
CA GLY A 209 7.72 15.86 2.28
C GLY A 209 7.43 17.02 3.21
N ASN A 210 6.42 17.80 2.83
CA ASN A 210 5.93 18.88 3.65
C ASN A 210 4.81 18.38 4.58
N ILE A 211 4.94 18.65 5.86
CA ILE A 211 3.95 18.26 6.87
C ILE A 211 2.58 18.93 6.63
N LEU A 212 2.56 20.14 6.05
CA LEU A 212 1.31 20.82 5.69
C LEU A 212 0.54 20.07 4.61
N ASP A 213 1.23 19.57 3.58
CA ASP A 213 0.61 18.79 2.51
C ASP A 213 0.02 17.50 3.07
N LEU A 214 0.72 16.84 4.00
CA LEU A 214 0.23 15.66 4.70
C LEU A 214 -1.10 15.93 5.43
N PHE A 215 -1.19 17.05 6.16
CA PHE A 215 -2.42 17.41 6.86
C PHE A 215 -3.53 17.81 5.89
N ILE A 216 -3.24 18.54 4.80
CA ILE A 216 -4.23 18.91 3.80
C ILE A 216 -4.87 17.66 3.19
N PHE A 217 -4.06 16.71 2.70
CA PHE A 217 -4.57 15.47 2.12
C PHE A 217 -5.24 14.58 3.18
N GLY A 218 -4.71 14.52 4.39
CA GLY A 218 -5.30 13.80 5.51
C GLY A 218 -6.68 14.31 5.90
N ILE A 219 -6.84 15.63 6.00
CA ILE A 219 -8.13 16.29 6.29
C ILE A 219 -9.09 16.09 5.13
N LEU A 220 -8.65 16.28 3.89
CA LEU A 220 -9.48 16.09 2.70
C LEU A 220 -10.01 14.64 2.60
N GLY A 221 -9.12 13.65 2.73
CA GLY A 221 -9.51 12.24 2.81
C GLY A 221 -10.39 11.94 4.01
N GLY A 222 -10.09 12.53 5.16
CA GLY A 222 -10.90 12.44 6.37
C GLY A 222 -12.34 12.89 6.13
N ILE A 223 -12.55 14.05 5.49
CA ILE A 223 -13.90 14.57 5.17
C ILE A 223 -14.64 13.58 4.26
N VAL A 224 -13.97 13.00 3.25
CA VAL A 224 -14.58 11.98 2.38
C VAL A 224 -15.11 10.80 3.20
N PHE A 225 -14.26 10.23 4.07
CA PHE A 225 -14.65 9.05 4.85
C PHE A 225 -15.63 9.36 5.98
N LEU A 226 -15.58 10.57 6.55
CA LEU A 226 -16.62 11.05 7.47
C LEU A 226 -17.98 11.14 6.75
N ALA A 227 -18.02 11.69 5.55
CA ALA A 227 -19.24 11.79 4.74
C ALA A 227 -19.79 10.39 4.39
N ILE A 228 -18.94 9.43 4.01
CA ILE A 228 -19.33 8.02 3.80
C ILE A 228 -19.90 7.45 5.10
N GLY A 229 -19.29 7.71 6.24
CA GLY A 229 -19.79 7.30 7.55
C GLY A 229 -21.20 7.87 7.85
N PHE A 230 -21.46 9.13 7.50
CA PHE A 230 -22.80 9.74 7.63
C PHE A 230 -23.82 9.11 6.69
N ILE A 231 -23.43 8.75 5.44
CA ILE A 231 -24.32 8.03 4.52
C ILE A 231 -24.72 6.69 5.12
N LEU A 232 -23.76 5.93 5.64
CA LEU A 232 -24.04 4.65 6.29
C LEU A 232 -24.92 4.80 7.51
N ALA A 233 -24.66 5.81 8.37
CA ALA A 233 -25.47 6.11 9.54
C ALA A 233 -26.92 6.49 9.18
N GLY A 234 -27.13 7.09 8.00
CA GLY A 234 -28.48 7.42 7.50
C GLY A 234 -29.26 6.20 7.01
N ILE A 235 -28.58 5.16 6.52
CA ILE A 235 -29.20 3.93 6.00
C ILE A 235 -29.50 2.93 7.13
N VAL A 236 -28.61 2.83 8.11
CA VAL A 236 -28.66 1.85 9.20
C VAL A 236 -29.69 2.24 10.25
N LYS A 237 -30.51 1.26 10.65
CA LYS A 237 -31.54 1.45 11.69
C LYS A 237 -31.11 1.00 13.08
N ALA A 238 -30.19 0.06 13.18
CA ALA A 238 -29.75 -0.54 14.43
C ALA A 238 -28.20 -0.60 14.49
N GLU A 239 -27.65 -0.51 15.70
CA GLU A 239 -26.22 -0.41 15.95
C GLU A 239 -25.43 -1.66 15.51
N ASP A 240 -26.06 -2.84 15.58
CA ASP A 240 -25.52 -4.13 15.13
C ASP A 240 -25.35 -4.24 13.60
N GLN A 241 -26.10 -3.42 12.83
CA GLN A 241 -26.00 -3.38 11.38
C GLN A 241 -24.84 -2.49 10.88
N VAL A 242 -24.28 -1.64 11.74
CA VAL A 242 -23.22 -0.69 11.35
C VAL A 242 -21.98 -1.42 10.86
N ALA A 243 -21.49 -2.37 11.65
CA ALA A 243 -20.24 -3.07 11.32
C ALA A 243 -20.34 -3.90 10.01
N PRO A 244 -21.38 -4.72 9.79
CA PRO A 244 -21.55 -5.43 8.53
C PRO A 244 -21.57 -4.49 7.31
N LEU A 245 -22.38 -3.41 7.39
CA LEU A 245 -22.52 -2.49 6.26
C LEU A 245 -21.23 -1.69 6.01
N ALA A 246 -20.58 -1.20 7.07
CA ALA A 246 -19.30 -0.51 6.97
C ALA A 246 -18.20 -1.42 6.39
N ASN A 247 -18.19 -2.72 6.76
CA ASN A 247 -17.25 -3.69 6.23
C ASN A 247 -17.49 -3.98 4.73
N VAL A 248 -18.71 -4.00 4.26
CA VAL A 248 -19.01 -4.16 2.82
C VAL A 248 -18.35 -3.06 1.98
N VAL A 249 -18.25 -1.85 2.52
CA VAL A 249 -17.61 -0.72 1.84
C VAL A 249 -16.09 -0.69 2.08
N SER A 250 -15.67 -0.87 3.34
CA SER A 250 -14.27 -0.68 3.72
C SER A 250 -13.34 -1.83 3.33
N LEU A 251 -13.81 -3.09 3.37
CA LEU A 251 -12.97 -4.25 3.04
C LEU A 251 -12.49 -4.28 1.57
N PRO A 252 -13.36 -4.07 0.57
CA PRO A 252 -12.89 -3.98 -0.82
C PRO A 252 -11.88 -2.84 -1.01
N MET A 253 -12.15 -1.65 -0.43
CA MET A 253 -11.21 -0.53 -0.49
C MET A 253 -9.87 -0.89 0.17
N MET A 254 -9.89 -1.51 1.36
CA MET A 254 -8.69 -1.90 2.08
C MET A 254 -7.81 -2.87 1.30
N LEU A 255 -8.41 -3.87 0.65
CA LEU A 255 -7.68 -4.90 -0.07
C LEU A 255 -7.17 -4.42 -1.44
N LEU A 256 -7.96 -3.61 -2.14
CA LEU A 256 -7.70 -3.27 -3.54
C LEU A 256 -7.04 -1.90 -3.73
N SER A 257 -7.03 -1.00 -2.74
CA SER A 257 -6.48 0.36 -2.88
C SER A 257 -4.94 0.45 -2.88
N GLY A 258 -4.23 -0.67 -2.91
CA GLY A 258 -2.76 -0.66 -2.94
C GLY A 258 -2.11 -0.34 -1.60
N VAL A 259 -2.84 -0.42 -0.49
CA VAL A 259 -2.30 -0.18 0.86
C VAL A 259 -1.34 -1.27 1.28
N PHE A 260 -1.73 -2.53 1.11
CA PHE A 260 -0.93 -3.70 1.49
C PHE A 260 -0.03 -4.22 0.36
N PHE A 261 -0.47 -4.07 -0.88
CA PHE A 261 0.22 -4.59 -2.06
C PHE A 261 0.30 -3.49 -3.12
N SER A 262 1.37 -3.49 -3.91
CA SER A 262 1.46 -2.59 -5.07
C SER A 262 0.34 -2.92 -6.07
N ARG A 263 -0.34 -1.88 -6.58
CA ARG A 263 -1.41 -2.05 -7.57
C ARG A 263 -0.92 -2.62 -8.89
N SER A 264 0.36 -2.44 -9.21
CA SER A 264 1.00 -3.02 -10.40
C SER A 264 0.95 -4.56 -10.44
N ASN A 265 0.70 -5.20 -9.29
CA ASN A 265 0.59 -6.66 -9.17
C ASN A 265 -0.84 -7.18 -9.37
N LEU A 266 -1.81 -6.28 -9.57
CA LEU A 266 -3.20 -6.65 -9.82
C LEU A 266 -3.46 -6.77 -11.33
N PRO A 267 -4.34 -7.69 -11.77
CA PRO A 267 -4.81 -7.76 -13.15
C PRO A 267 -5.39 -6.42 -13.63
N ASP A 268 -5.21 -6.08 -14.91
CA ASP A 268 -5.57 -4.77 -15.48
C ASP A 268 -7.02 -4.38 -15.20
N PHE A 269 -7.96 -5.34 -15.27
CA PHE A 269 -9.37 -5.07 -14.99
C PHE A 269 -9.64 -4.69 -13.53
N ILE A 270 -8.83 -5.21 -12.57
CA ILE A 270 -8.93 -4.83 -11.15
C ILE A 270 -8.29 -3.46 -10.94
N GLN A 271 -7.19 -3.15 -11.63
CA GLN A 271 -6.55 -1.83 -11.53
C GLN A 271 -7.53 -0.72 -11.88
N ILE A 272 -8.33 -0.86 -12.94
CA ILE A 272 -9.36 0.11 -13.32
C ILE A 272 -10.37 0.31 -12.17
N ILE A 273 -10.80 -0.76 -11.50
CA ILE A 273 -11.73 -0.68 -10.35
C ILE A 273 -11.09 0.06 -9.18
N THR A 274 -9.79 -0.15 -8.93
CA THR A 274 -9.10 0.50 -7.81
C THR A 274 -8.99 2.02 -7.98
N GLU A 275 -8.98 2.52 -9.21
CA GLU A 275 -8.97 3.96 -9.50
C GLU A 275 -10.26 4.67 -9.08
N PHE A 276 -11.36 3.94 -8.90
CA PHE A 276 -12.60 4.52 -8.38
C PHE A 276 -12.61 4.66 -6.85
N PHE A 277 -11.68 4.08 -6.13
CA PHE A 277 -11.70 4.13 -4.66
C PHE A 277 -11.05 5.39 -4.10
N PRO A 278 -11.71 6.11 -3.19
CA PRO A 278 -11.12 7.30 -2.56
C PRO A 278 -9.88 6.95 -1.72
N LEU A 279 -9.83 5.75 -1.14
CA LEU A 279 -8.67 5.28 -0.37
C LEU A 279 -7.42 5.18 -1.24
N THR A 280 -7.55 4.86 -2.52
CA THR A 280 -6.45 4.78 -3.48
C THR A 280 -5.74 6.13 -3.62
N TYR A 281 -6.52 7.20 -3.85
CA TYR A 281 -5.97 8.56 -3.97
C TYR A 281 -5.32 9.03 -2.68
N LEU A 282 -5.92 8.70 -1.52
CA LEU A 282 -5.35 9.06 -0.23
C LEU A 282 -4.04 8.31 0.04
N ALA A 283 -4.02 6.99 -0.17
CA ALA A 283 -2.84 6.16 0.07
C ALA A 283 -1.67 6.56 -0.84
N ASP A 284 -1.94 6.84 -2.11
CA ASP A 284 -0.93 7.31 -3.07
C ASP A 284 -0.40 8.71 -2.68
N ALA A 285 -1.29 9.63 -2.28
CA ALA A 285 -0.87 10.95 -1.82
C ALA A 285 0.03 10.86 -0.58
N MET A 286 -0.40 10.11 0.44
CA MET A 286 0.39 9.92 1.66
C MET A 286 1.75 9.30 1.38
N ARG A 287 1.81 8.31 0.46
CA ARG A 287 3.06 7.66 0.08
C ARG A 287 4.00 8.61 -0.65
N LYS A 288 3.51 9.34 -1.63
CA LYS A 288 4.31 10.32 -2.40
C LYS A 288 4.83 11.45 -1.51
N ILE A 289 4.00 11.94 -0.58
CA ILE A 289 4.43 12.98 0.36
C ILE A 289 5.51 12.42 1.29
N ILE A 290 5.27 11.29 1.95
CA ILE A 290 6.17 10.77 2.98
C ILE A 290 7.49 10.29 2.37
N LEU A 291 7.44 9.50 1.27
CA LEU A 291 8.61 8.80 0.73
C LEU A 291 9.34 9.55 -0.39
N GLU A 292 8.59 10.26 -1.23
CA GLU A 292 9.14 10.91 -2.41
C GLU A 292 9.38 12.41 -2.18
N GLY A 293 8.79 12.98 -1.13
CA GLY A 293 8.86 14.41 -0.87
C GLY A 293 8.09 15.25 -1.89
N SER A 294 7.11 14.63 -2.57
CA SER A 294 6.30 15.31 -3.59
C SER A 294 5.50 16.45 -2.98
N GLY A 295 5.54 17.63 -3.62
CA GLY A 295 4.77 18.80 -3.22
C GLY A 295 3.33 18.75 -3.74
N PHE A 296 2.51 19.70 -3.30
CA PHE A 296 1.09 19.80 -3.68
C PHE A 296 0.87 19.84 -5.20
N SER A 297 1.78 20.48 -5.96
CA SER A 297 1.71 20.58 -7.43
C SER A 297 1.81 19.22 -8.13
N ASP A 298 2.63 18.32 -7.58
CA ASP A 298 2.88 17.00 -8.16
C ASP A 298 1.75 16.00 -7.83
N LEU A 299 0.88 16.37 -6.89
CA LEU A 299 -0.25 15.57 -6.39
C LEU A 299 -1.59 16.02 -6.99
N SER A 300 -1.57 16.72 -8.11
CA SER A 300 -2.77 17.29 -8.75
C SER A 300 -3.85 16.24 -9.03
N LEU A 301 -3.47 15.05 -9.51
CA LEU A 301 -4.40 13.94 -9.78
C LEU A 301 -5.06 13.43 -8.49
N GLN A 302 -4.27 13.25 -7.42
CA GLN A 302 -4.76 12.81 -6.11
C GLN A 302 -5.68 13.85 -5.47
N ALA A 303 -5.31 15.13 -5.59
CA ALA A 303 -6.12 16.24 -5.11
C ALA A 303 -7.47 16.33 -5.85
N LEU A 304 -7.47 16.22 -7.17
CA LEU A 304 -8.69 16.19 -7.98
C LEU A 304 -9.58 14.99 -7.64
N GLY A 305 -9.00 13.79 -7.57
CA GLY A 305 -9.74 12.57 -7.22
C GLY A 305 -10.40 12.65 -5.84
N LEU A 306 -9.65 13.07 -4.81
CA LEU A 306 -10.20 13.27 -3.46
C LEU A 306 -11.21 14.40 -3.40
N SER A 307 -11.01 15.51 -4.13
CA SER A 307 -11.97 16.62 -4.17
C SER A 307 -13.28 16.21 -4.83
N CYS A 308 -13.22 15.46 -5.93
CA CYS A 308 -14.39 14.92 -6.60
C CYS A 308 -15.17 13.97 -5.66
N TRP A 309 -14.49 13.06 -4.97
CA TRP A 309 -15.09 12.21 -3.96
C TRP A 309 -15.65 12.99 -2.78
N CYS A 310 -14.98 14.06 -2.35
CA CYS A 310 -15.46 14.93 -1.28
C CYS A 310 -16.81 15.55 -1.65
N LEU A 311 -16.89 16.16 -2.83
CA LEU A 311 -18.14 16.75 -3.32
C LEU A 311 -19.27 15.71 -3.44
N LEU A 312 -18.96 14.55 -4.04
CA LEU A 312 -19.93 13.47 -4.22
C LEU A 312 -20.42 12.91 -2.88
N SER A 313 -19.50 12.58 -1.97
CA SER A 313 -19.85 11.96 -0.68
C SER A 313 -20.60 12.93 0.24
N VAL A 314 -20.20 14.20 0.27
CA VAL A 314 -20.92 15.23 1.04
C VAL A 314 -22.32 15.47 0.47
N TRP A 315 -22.46 15.57 -0.85
CA TRP A 315 -23.76 15.71 -1.50
C TRP A 315 -24.70 14.52 -1.20
N LEU A 316 -24.17 13.29 -1.30
CA LEU A 316 -24.93 12.08 -0.93
C LEU A 316 -25.29 12.06 0.56
N ALA A 317 -24.34 12.42 1.44
CA ALA A 317 -24.58 12.48 2.87
C ALA A 317 -25.72 13.42 3.21
N VAL A 318 -25.75 14.62 2.63
CA VAL A 318 -26.83 15.60 2.84
C VAL A 318 -28.17 15.07 2.35
N ARG A 319 -28.21 14.29 1.25
CA ARG A 319 -29.45 13.72 0.72
C ARG A 319 -29.99 12.53 1.52
N VAL A 320 -29.10 11.69 2.02
CA VAL A 320 -29.47 10.46 2.74
C VAL A 320 -29.71 10.74 4.22
N PHE A 321 -29.12 11.82 4.73
CA PHE A 321 -29.24 12.17 6.14
C PHE A 321 -30.67 12.56 6.51
N ARG A 322 -31.26 11.82 7.45
CA ARG A 322 -32.57 12.09 8.05
C ARG A 322 -32.44 12.18 9.56
N TRP A 323 -33.14 13.14 10.15
CA TRP A 323 -33.16 13.37 11.60
C TRP A 323 -34.01 12.35 12.37
N GLU A 324 -34.82 11.59 11.67
CA GLU A 324 -35.76 10.60 12.23
C GLU A 324 -35.21 9.17 12.12
#